data_44a7aee3699f791cb3456cf475f153bf
#
_entry.id   44a7aee3699f791cb3456cf475f153bf
#
_cell.length_a   1.000
_cell.length_b   1.000
_cell.length_c   1.000
_cell.angle_alpha   90.00
_cell.angle_beta   90.00
_cell.angle_gamma   90.00
#
_symmetry.space_group_name_H-M   'P 1'
#
loop_
_entity.id
_entity.type
_entity.pdbx_description
1 polymer ?
#
loop_
_entity_poly.entity_id
_entity_poly.type
_entity_poly.pdbx_seq_one_letter_code
_entity_poly.pdbx_strand_id
1 'polypeptide(L)'
;MPLASPPGRPDVVYGFGRIDASGRVADQVTIAALGWRGGDRLTVTTEAGVMIARRDPGGMVTVPIRPCVVIPATLRRRCGLRAGDHVLLAASPGQDMLAAYSFAVVDQALRAHAAALGEGRRP
;
A
#
# COMPACT_ATOMS: atom_id res chain seq x y z
N MET A 1 -29.28 8.12 -6.27
CA MET A 1 -28.01 8.84 -6.46
C MET A 1 -26.95 8.23 -5.58
N PRO A 2 -25.85 7.84 -6.14
CA PRO A 2 -24.78 7.32 -5.30
C PRO A 2 -24.26 8.41 -4.39
N LEU A 3 -23.86 8.00 -3.20
CA LEU A 3 -23.19 8.92 -2.30
C LEU A 3 -21.96 9.47 -2.96
N ALA A 4 -21.75 10.76 -2.82
CA ALA A 4 -20.53 11.35 -3.30
C ALA A 4 -19.35 10.69 -2.61
N SER A 5 -18.37 10.28 -3.39
CA SER A 5 -17.13 9.77 -2.83
C SER A 5 -16.45 10.87 -2.03
N PRO A 6 -15.70 10.53 -0.98
CA PRO A 6 -14.95 11.53 -0.24
C PRO A 6 -14.07 12.36 -1.17
N PRO A 7 -13.96 13.66 -0.96
CA PRO A 7 -13.10 14.48 -1.80
C PRO A 7 -11.68 13.93 -1.83
N GLY A 8 -11.10 13.83 -3.01
CA GLY A 8 -9.72 13.47 -3.23
C GLY A 8 -9.40 11.99 -3.37
N ARG A 9 -10.26 11.07 -2.89
CA ARG A 9 -9.95 9.63 -2.92
C ARG A 9 -11.18 8.75 -3.15
N PRO A 10 -11.99 9.01 -4.18
CA PRO A 10 -13.26 8.30 -4.34
C PRO A 10 -13.12 6.79 -4.61
N ASP A 11 -11.99 6.34 -5.12
CA ASP A 11 -11.83 4.99 -5.64
C ASP A 11 -10.65 4.25 -5.01
N VAL A 12 -10.20 4.66 -3.82
CA VAL A 12 -9.15 3.94 -3.12
C VAL A 12 -9.70 2.66 -2.52
N VAL A 13 -9.02 1.56 -2.77
CA VAL A 13 -9.36 0.25 -2.24
C VAL A 13 -8.27 -0.17 -1.26
N TYR A 14 -8.66 -0.51 -0.04
CA TYR A 14 -7.73 -0.90 1.01
C TYR A 14 -7.68 -2.41 1.16
N GLY A 15 -6.52 -2.90 1.54
CA GLY A 15 -6.31 -4.29 1.88
C GLY A 15 -5.27 -4.42 2.97
N PHE A 16 -5.21 -5.58 3.58
CA PHE A 16 -4.23 -5.92 4.59
C PHE A 16 -3.55 -7.20 4.18
N GLY A 17 -2.31 -7.33 4.54
CA GLY A 17 -1.58 -8.55 4.29
C GLY A 17 -0.39 -8.68 5.21
N ARG A 18 0.16 -9.88 5.23
CA ARG A 18 1.38 -10.18 5.96
C ARG A 18 2.48 -10.46 4.95
N ILE A 19 3.66 -9.93 5.21
CA ILE A 19 4.83 -10.14 4.36
C ILE A 19 5.37 -11.54 4.63
N ASP A 20 5.55 -12.34 3.59
CA ASP A 20 6.21 -13.64 3.71
C ASP A 20 7.74 -13.49 3.58
N ALA A 21 8.45 -14.61 3.69
CA ALA A 21 9.91 -14.62 3.66
C ALA A 21 10.50 -14.09 2.36
N SER A 22 9.75 -14.17 1.25
CA SER A 22 10.20 -13.68 -0.05
C SER A 22 9.74 -12.25 -0.35
N GLY A 23 9.06 -11.60 0.57
CA GLY A 23 8.57 -10.24 0.39
C GLY A 23 7.24 -10.14 -0.31
N ARG A 24 6.52 -11.23 -0.42
CA ARG A 24 5.19 -11.24 -1.03
C ARG A 24 4.13 -10.98 0.01
N VAL A 25 3.09 -10.27 -0.39
CA VAL A 25 1.93 -10.00 0.46
C VAL A 25 0.73 -10.69 -0.19
N ALA A 26 0.13 -11.61 0.54
CA ALA A 26 -1.00 -12.38 0.05
C ALA A 26 -2.29 -11.58 0.18
N ASP A 27 -2.45 -10.58 -0.66
CA ASP A 27 -3.67 -9.80 -0.75
C ASP A 27 -4.18 -9.82 -2.19
N GLN A 28 -5.40 -10.26 -2.38
CA GLN A 28 -6.01 -10.34 -3.69
C GLN A 28 -6.95 -9.16 -3.98
N VAL A 29 -7.36 -8.44 -2.95
CA VAL A 29 -8.35 -7.37 -3.10
C VAL A 29 -7.76 -6.18 -3.85
N THR A 30 -6.61 -5.70 -3.42
CA THR A 30 -5.97 -4.54 -4.05
C THR A 30 -5.46 -4.86 -5.45
N ILE A 31 -4.87 -6.03 -5.63
CA ILE A 31 -4.38 -6.47 -6.95
C ILE A 31 -5.54 -6.60 -7.94
N ALA A 32 -6.64 -7.18 -7.51
CA ALA A 32 -7.83 -7.31 -8.35
C ALA A 32 -8.40 -5.93 -8.73
N ALA A 33 -8.44 -5.01 -7.76
CA ALA A 33 -8.93 -3.66 -8.00
C ALA A 33 -8.07 -2.91 -9.02
N LEU A 34 -6.77 -3.14 -9.00
CA LEU A 34 -5.84 -2.51 -9.94
C LEU A 34 -5.87 -3.17 -11.32
N GLY A 35 -6.33 -4.42 -11.40
CA GLY A 35 -6.29 -5.18 -12.65
C GLY A 35 -4.88 -5.54 -13.09
N TRP A 36 -3.92 -5.52 -12.18
CA TRP A 36 -2.55 -5.90 -12.51
C TRP A 36 -2.46 -7.40 -12.74
N ARG A 37 -1.67 -7.78 -13.73
CA ARG A 37 -1.53 -9.16 -14.17
C ARG A 37 -0.08 -9.61 -14.06
N GLY A 38 0.11 -10.92 -14.01
CA GLY A 38 1.44 -11.49 -14.11
C GLY A 38 2.17 -10.99 -15.36
N GLY A 39 3.40 -10.55 -15.18
CA GLY A 39 4.19 -9.97 -16.26
C GLY A 39 4.13 -8.45 -16.36
N ASP A 40 3.14 -7.80 -15.75
CA ASP A 40 3.13 -6.34 -15.70
C ASP A 40 4.37 -5.83 -14.97
N ARG A 41 4.91 -4.73 -15.46
CA ARG A 41 6.11 -4.13 -14.87
C ARG A 41 5.75 -2.92 -14.03
N LEU A 42 6.48 -2.77 -12.95
CA LEU A 42 6.25 -1.71 -11.97
C LEU A 42 7.54 -0.95 -11.70
N THR A 43 7.40 0.34 -11.50
CA THR A 43 8.41 1.15 -10.85
C THR A 43 8.02 1.29 -9.39
N VAL A 44 8.94 0.93 -8.50
CA VAL A 44 8.69 0.94 -7.06
C VAL A 44 9.67 1.88 -6.39
N THR A 45 9.12 2.80 -5.60
CA THR A 45 9.91 3.80 -4.88
C THR A 45 9.47 3.85 -3.43
N THR A 46 10.22 4.57 -2.61
CA THR A 46 9.83 4.85 -1.23
C THR A 46 9.73 6.34 -1.03
N GLU A 47 8.76 6.76 -0.23
CA GLU A 47 8.57 8.15 0.12
C GLU A 47 8.03 8.21 1.55
N ALA A 48 8.74 8.90 2.44
CA ALA A 48 8.36 9.02 3.85
C ALA A 48 8.08 7.68 4.54
N GLY A 49 8.87 6.65 4.20
CA GLY A 49 8.71 5.31 4.78
C GLY A 49 7.58 4.48 4.16
N VAL A 50 6.96 4.98 3.11
CA VAL A 50 5.86 4.30 2.40
C VAL A 50 6.38 3.81 1.06
N MET A 51 6.09 2.56 0.71
CA MET A 51 6.40 2.03 -0.60
C MET A 51 5.31 2.43 -1.59
N ILE A 52 5.72 2.92 -2.74
CA ILE A 52 4.79 3.29 -3.81
C ILE A 52 5.17 2.53 -5.07
N ALA A 53 4.21 1.79 -5.62
CA ALA A 53 4.36 1.05 -6.86
C ALA A 53 3.44 1.64 -7.91
N ARG A 54 3.98 1.85 -9.10
CA ARG A 54 3.21 2.32 -10.26
C ARG A 54 3.46 1.41 -11.44
N ARG A 55 2.42 1.10 -12.19
CA ARG A 55 2.61 0.34 -13.40
C ARG A 55 3.36 1.19 -14.42
N ASP A 56 4.45 0.62 -14.94
CA ASP A 56 5.36 1.32 -15.83
C ASP A 56 6.01 0.28 -16.76
N PRO A 57 5.80 0.37 -18.08
CA PRO A 57 6.40 -0.59 -19.01
C PRO A 57 7.92 -0.68 -18.93
N GLY A 58 8.59 0.39 -18.48
CA GLY A 58 10.02 0.41 -18.25
C GLY A 58 10.44 0.03 -16.83
N GLY A 59 9.49 -0.42 -16.00
CA GLY A 59 9.77 -0.71 -14.60
C GLY A 59 10.67 -1.91 -14.39
N MET A 60 11.33 -1.93 -13.24
CA MET A 60 12.31 -2.97 -12.90
C MET A 60 11.71 -4.13 -12.12
N VAL A 61 10.51 -3.97 -11.60
CA VAL A 61 9.83 -5.00 -10.80
C VAL A 61 8.73 -5.60 -11.65
N THR A 62 8.63 -6.92 -11.63
CA THR A 62 7.62 -7.64 -12.41
C THR A 62 6.59 -8.26 -11.47
N VAL A 63 5.32 -8.10 -11.82
CA VAL A 63 4.24 -8.78 -11.09
C VAL A 63 4.36 -10.29 -11.34
N PRO A 64 4.34 -11.14 -10.31
CA PRO A 64 4.43 -12.57 -10.47
C PRO A 64 3.28 -13.13 -11.31
N ILE A 65 3.48 -14.33 -11.87
CA ILE A 65 2.46 -15.02 -12.67
C ILE A 65 1.17 -15.18 -11.86
N ARG A 66 1.30 -15.54 -10.58
CA ARG A 66 0.18 -15.45 -9.65
C ARG A 66 0.24 -14.05 -9.04
N PRO A 67 -0.63 -13.14 -9.49
CA PRO A 67 -0.47 -11.76 -9.09
C PRO A 67 -0.54 -11.58 -7.57
N CYS A 68 0.46 -10.89 -7.04
CA CYS A 68 0.50 -10.49 -5.65
C CYS A 68 1.39 -9.27 -5.53
N VAL A 69 1.31 -8.61 -4.38
CA VAL A 69 2.20 -7.49 -4.09
C VAL A 69 3.55 -8.06 -3.70
N VAL A 70 4.61 -7.56 -4.33
CA VAL A 70 5.99 -7.94 -3.98
C VAL A 70 6.71 -6.68 -3.54
N ILE A 71 7.30 -6.73 -2.35
CA ILE A 71 8.10 -5.62 -1.83
C ILE A 71 9.57 -6.01 -1.94
N PRO A 72 10.34 -5.37 -2.83
CA PRO A 72 11.75 -5.68 -3.00
C PRO A 72 12.53 -5.53 -1.68
N ALA A 73 13.54 -6.39 -1.51
CA ALA A 73 14.30 -6.46 -0.25
C ALA A 73 14.91 -5.12 0.14
N THR A 74 15.44 -4.38 -0.80
CA THR A 74 16.03 -3.06 -0.55
C THR A 74 15.00 -2.10 0.02
N LEU A 75 13.78 -2.11 -0.53
CA LEU A 75 12.71 -1.23 -0.09
C LEU A 75 12.13 -1.68 1.24
N ARG A 76 12.06 -3.00 1.49
CA ARG A 76 11.66 -3.50 2.81
C ARG A 76 12.58 -2.96 3.90
N ARG A 77 13.88 -3.00 3.66
CA ARG A 77 14.85 -2.46 4.63
C ARG A 77 14.63 -0.96 4.86
N ARG A 78 14.40 -0.20 3.81
CA ARG A 78 14.15 1.24 3.94
C ARG A 78 12.90 1.56 4.70
N CYS A 79 11.86 0.74 4.56
CA CYS A 79 10.58 0.95 5.23
C CYS A 79 10.50 0.23 6.58
N GLY A 80 11.57 -0.46 7.01
CA GLY A 80 11.56 -1.21 8.25
C GLY A 80 10.62 -2.41 8.24
N LEU A 81 10.40 -3.00 7.07
CA LEU A 81 9.49 -4.13 6.90
C LEU A 81 10.23 -5.45 6.96
N ARG A 82 9.70 -6.40 7.70
CA ARG A 82 10.27 -7.74 7.89
C ARG A 82 9.25 -8.80 7.55
N ALA A 83 9.73 -10.00 7.26
CA ALA A 83 8.85 -11.16 7.11
C ALA A 83 8.00 -11.33 8.38
N GLY A 84 6.72 -11.57 8.19
CA GLY A 84 5.76 -11.67 9.28
C GLY A 84 5.07 -10.36 9.64
N ASP A 85 5.61 -9.22 9.23
CA ASP A 85 4.98 -7.93 9.48
C ASP A 85 3.70 -7.78 8.66
N HIS A 86 2.73 -7.10 9.24
CA HIS A 86 1.53 -6.69 8.53
C HIS A 86 1.75 -5.38 7.81
N VAL A 87 1.10 -5.24 6.67
CA VAL A 87 1.08 -3.99 5.90
C VAL A 87 -0.34 -3.61 5.55
N LEU A 88 -0.59 -2.32 5.48
CA LEU A 88 -1.80 -1.77 4.92
C LEU A 88 -1.54 -1.39 3.48
N LEU A 89 -2.36 -1.90 2.57
CA LEU A 89 -2.26 -1.61 1.15
C LEU A 89 -3.37 -0.64 0.75
N ALA A 90 -3.02 0.35 -0.05
CA ALA A 90 -3.98 1.30 -0.59
C ALA A 90 -3.80 1.32 -2.11
N ALA A 91 -4.79 0.79 -2.81
CA ALA A 91 -4.79 0.76 -4.27
C ALA A 91 -5.61 1.93 -4.81
N SER A 92 -5.03 2.66 -5.75
CA SER A 92 -5.69 3.75 -6.45
C SER A 92 -5.80 3.39 -7.92
N PRO A 93 -6.86 2.67 -8.34
CA PRO A 93 -6.99 2.21 -9.73
C PRO A 93 -6.96 3.34 -10.75
N GLY A 94 -7.56 4.47 -10.43
CA GLY A 94 -7.57 5.62 -11.34
C GLY A 94 -6.18 6.21 -11.60
N GLN A 95 -5.24 5.98 -10.69
CA GLN A 95 -3.85 6.42 -10.84
C GLN A 95 -2.91 5.26 -11.17
N ASP A 96 -3.44 4.05 -11.26
CA ASP A 96 -2.66 2.84 -11.53
C ASP A 96 -1.51 2.70 -10.53
N MET A 97 -1.81 2.88 -9.25
CA MET A 97 -0.83 3.03 -8.18
C MET A 97 -1.23 2.23 -6.95
N LEU A 98 -0.24 1.70 -6.27
CA LEU A 98 -0.39 1.00 -5.00
C LEU A 98 0.57 1.60 -3.99
N ALA A 99 0.07 1.89 -2.79
CA ALA A 99 0.91 2.27 -1.66
C ALA A 99 0.87 1.18 -0.60
N ALA A 100 2.02 0.89 0.00
CA ALA A 100 2.13 -0.08 1.09
C ALA A 100 2.70 0.63 2.33
N TYR A 101 1.93 0.59 3.40
CA TYR A 101 2.26 1.24 4.67
C TYR A 101 2.62 0.19 5.70
N SER A 102 3.74 0.38 6.40
CA SER A 102 4.03 -0.42 7.59
C SER A 102 3.03 -0.06 8.69
N PHE A 103 2.80 -0.97 9.62
CA PHE A 103 1.94 -0.66 10.75
C PHE A 103 2.56 0.39 11.68
N ALA A 104 3.87 0.54 11.68
CA ALA A 104 4.50 1.63 12.41
C ALA A 104 4.04 3.00 11.89
N VAL A 105 3.98 3.16 10.57
CA VAL A 105 3.49 4.39 9.94
C VAL A 105 2.00 4.58 10.21
N VAL A 106 1.21 3.51 10.11
CA VAL A 106 -0.23 3.56 10.39
C VAL A 106 -0.48 3.93 11.85
N ASP A 107 0.24 3.29 12.77
CA ASP A 107 0.11 3.55 14.20
C ASP A 107 0.44 5.02 14.51
N GLN A 108 1.50 5.53 13.93
CA GLN A 108 1.90 6.93 14.13
C GLN A 108 0.82 7.90 13.64
N ALA A 109 0.24 7.62 12.47
CA ALA A 109 -0.84 8.44 11.94
C ALA A 109 -2.09 8.41 12.83
N LEU A 110 -2.43 7.23 13.33
CA LEU A 110 -3.58 7.07 14.21
C LEU A 110 -3.35 7.74 15.56
N ARG A 111 -2.15 7.66 16.12
CA ARG A 111 -1.81 8.35 17.37
C ARG A 111 -1.90 9.86 17.23
N ALA A 112 -1.40 10.39 16.12
CA ALA A 112 -1.49 11.82 15.84
C ALA A 112 -2.95 12.28 15.75
N HIS A 113 -3.79 11.49 15.07
CA HIS A 113 -5.20 11.79 14.95
C HIS A 113 -5.92 11.69 16.30
N ALA A 114 -5.62 10.67 17.09
CA ALA A 114 -6.21 10.48 18.42
C ALA A 114 -5.84 11.64 19.35
N ALA A 115 -4.60 12.10 19.30
CA ALA A 115 -4.14 13.24 20.10
C ALA A 115 -4.93 14.51 19.72
N ALA A 116 -5.12 14.75 18.42
CA ALA A 116 -5.90 15.88 17.95
C ALA A 116 -7.35 15.81 18.43
N LEU A 117 -7.96 14.62 18.40
CA LEU A 117 -9.31 14.42 18.93
C LEU A 117 -9.38 14.67 20.43
N GLY A 118 -8.38 14.20 21.18
CA GLY A 118 -8.30 14.42 22.61
C GLY A 118 -8.18 15.90 22.96
N GLU A 119 -7.37 16.64 22.25
CA GLU A 119 -7.23 18.07 22.43
C GLU A 119 -8.54 18.82 22.15
N GLY A 120 -9.25 18.39 21.11
CA GLY A 120 -10.53 18.99 20.76
C GLY A 120 -11.63 18.72 21.77
N ARG A 121 -11.46 17.76 22.67
CA ARG A 121 -12.45 17.38 23.68
C ARG A 121 -12.18 18.01 25.05
N ARG A 122 -11.04 18.61 25.21
CA ARG A 122 -10.72 19.21 26.49
C ARG A 122 -11.58 20.46 26.72
N PRO A 123 -12.11 20.58 27.93
CA PRO A 123 -12.85 21.80 28.28
C PRO A 123 -11.98 23.04 28.29
#